data_25c94f54558ef72f1d9b7748c9d46939
#
_entry.id   25c94f54558ef72f1d9b7748c9d46939
#
_cell.length_a   1.000
_cell.length_b   1.000
_cell.length_c   1.000
_cell.angle_alpha   90.00
_cell.angle_beta   90.00
_cell.angle_gamma   90.00
#
_symmetry.space_group_name_H-M   'P 1'
#
loop_
_entity.id
_entity.type
_entity.pdbx_description
1 polymer ?
#
loop_
_entity_poly.entity_id
_entity_poly.type
_entity_poly.pdbx_seq_one_letter_code
_entity_poly.pdbx_strand_id
1 'polypeptide(L)'
;MYSFIVNPASSSGRGLAVWKKVQARLNSRGVPYEFFLLGGPGEAAPLARKLSSRQDPCTLIVLGGDGTINEVLDGIENPEFLTFACIPSG
;
A
#
# COMPACT_ATOMS: atom_id res chain seq x y z
N MET A 1 12.79 0.01 -3.61
CA MET A 1 12.10 -0.01 -2.29
C MET A 1 10.66 -0.43 -2.47
N TYR A 2 10.22 -1.38 -1.66
CA TYR A 2 8.81 -1.77 -1.60
C TYR A 2 8.11 -0.88 -0.57
N SER A 3 7.04 -0.22 -1.01
CA SER A 3 6.23 0.64 -0.14
C SER A 3 4.81 0.09 -0.12
N PHE A 4 4.32 -0.22 1.08
CA PHE A 4 2.99 -0.81 1.23
C PHE A 4 2.03 0.21 1.82
N ILE A 5 0.87 0.36 1.19
CA ILE A 5 -0.26 1.08 1.77
C ILE A 5 -1.28 0.02 2.18
N VAL A 6 -1.56 -0.07 3.46
CA VAL A 6 -2.37 -1.14 4.04
C VAL A 6 -3.63 -0.56 4.66
N ASN A 7 -4.79 -1.06 4.23
CA ASN A 7 -6.05 -0.78 4.91
C ASN A 7 -6.36 -1.93 5.86
N PRO A 8 -6.04 -1.78 7.17
CA PRO A 8 -6.22 -2.88 8.11
C PRO A 8 -7.69 -3.22 8.36
N ALA A 9 -8.58 -2.28 8.14
CA ALA A 9 -10.02 -2.46 8.36
C ALA A 9 -10.74 -3.09 7.16
N SER A 10 -10.07 -3.24 6.02
CA SER A 10 -10.71 -3.78 4.82
C SER A 10 -11.19 -5.21 5.05
N SER A 11 -12.31 -5.57 4.40
CA SER A 11 -12.91 -6.90 4.52
C SER A 11 -13.13 -7.33 5.98
N SER A 12 -13.74 -6.43 6.76
CA SER A 12 -14.07 -6.66 8.18
C SER A 12 -12.85 -7.02 9.04
N GLY A 13 -11.74 -6.35 8.78
CA GLY A 13 -10.50 -6.54 9.55
C GLY A 13 -9.54 -7.57 8.96
N ARG A 14 -9.90 -8.24 7.87
CA ARG A 14 -8.99 -9.20 7.21
C ARG A 14 -7.74 -8.54 6.67
N GLY A 15 -7.82 -7.25 6.32
CA GLY A 15 -6.68 -6.51 5.81
C GLY A 15 -5.49 -6.58 6.75
N LEU A 16 -5.72 -6.42 8.05
CA LEU A 16 -4.63 -6.52 9.03
C LEU A 16 -4.06 -7.94 9.09
N ALA A 17 -4.92 -8.96 9.07
CA ALA A 17 -4.47 -10.35 9.12
C ALA A 17 -3.62 -10.70 7.89
N VAL A 18 -4.06 -10.28 6.70
CA VAL A 18 -3.30 -10.49 5.45
C VAL A 18 -1.97 -9.76 5.53
N TRP A 19 -1.98 -8.51 5.99
CA TRP A 19 -0.74 -7.74 6.13
C TRP A 19 0.27 -8.41 7.04
N LYS A 20 -0.17 -8.93 8.17
CA LYS A 20 0.75 -9.61 9.10
C LYS A 20 1.42 -10.83 8.46
N LYS A 21 0.69 -11.57 7.63
CA LYS A 21 1.27 -12.70 6.89
C LYS A 21 2.30 -12.24 5.87
N VAL A 22 1.99 -11.20 5.11
CA VAL A 22 2.91 -10.62 4.13
C VAL A 22 4.16 -10.11 4.83
N GLN A 23 3.99 -9.37 5.92
CA GLN A 23 5.09 -8.80 6.69
C GLN A 23 6.03 -9.90 7.21
N ALA A 24 5.47 -10.97 7.74
CA ALA A 24 6.27 -12.09 8.24
C ALA A 24 7.12 -12.72 7.13
N ARG A 25 6.56 -12.85 5.93
CA ARG A 25 7.30 -13.38 4.77
C ARG A 25 8.43 -12.44 4.35
N LEU A 26 8.16 -11.15 4.30
CA LEU A 26 9.18 -10.17 3.94
C LEU A 26 10.33 -10.19 4.95
N ASN A 27 10.00 -10.23 6.23
CA ASN A 27 11.00 -10.26 7.29
C ASN A 27 11.83 -11.55 7.24
N SER A 28 11.19 -12.69 7.00
CA SER A 28 11.90 -13.98 6.94
C SER A 28 12.86 -14.07 5.76
N ARG A 29 12.62 -13.30 4.70
CA ARG A 29 13.48 -13.27 3.50
C ARG A 29 14.45 -12.09 3.49
N GLY A 30 14.44 -11.25 4.53
CA GLY A 30 15.31 -10.09 4.62
C GLY A 30 15.02 -9.03 3.56
N VAL A 31 13.80 -8.95 3.05
CA VAL A 31 13.41 -7.97 2.05
C VAL A 31 13.18 -6.61 2.71
N PRO A 32 13.87 -5.54 2.31
CA PRO A 32 13.61 -4.21 2.84
C PRO A 32 12.29 -3.65 2.32
N TYR A 33 11.54 -3.02 3.20
CA TYR A 33 10.26 -2.40 2.85
C TYR A 33 9.90 -1.29 3.83
N GLU A 34 8.99 -0.43 3.43
CA GLU A 34 8.30 0.50 4.33
C GLU A 34 6.80 0.22 4.22
N PHE A 35 6.04 0.59 5.23
CA PHE A 35 4.60 0.39 5.20
C PHE A 35 3.86 1.50 5.94
N PHE A 36 2.61 1.70 5.55
CA PHE A 36 1.76 2.74 6.12
C PHE A 36 0.37 2.14 6.36
N LEU A 37 -0.06 2.11 7.61
CA LEU A 37 -1.41 1.66 7.96
C LEU A 37 -2.37 2.84 7.86
N LEU A 38 -3.45 2.67 7.10
CA LEU A 38 -4.46 3.71 6.99
C LEU A 38 -5.32 3.75 8.25
N GLY A 39 -5.51 4.95 8.78
CA GLY A 39 -6.33 5.15 9.97
C GLY A 39 -7.81 5.39 9.70
N GLY A 40 -8.15 5.71 8.44
CA GLY A 40 -9.54 5.98 8.08
C GLY A 40 -9.72 6.43 6.64
N PRO A 41 -10.95 6.72 6.24
CA PRO A 41 -11.24 7.20 4.88
C PRO A 41 -10.51 8.50 4.56
N GLY A 42 -10.11 8.65 3.31
CA GLY A 42 -9.48 9.88 2.84
C GLY A 42 -7.98 9.96 3.06
N GLU A 43 -7.36 8.98 3.72
CA GLU A 43 -5.92 9.00 3.98
C GLU A 43 -5.08 8.44 2.85
N ALA A 44 -5.65 7.58 2.01
CA ALA A 44 -4.87 6.88 0.99
C ALA A 44 -4.41 7.81 -0.13
N ALA A 45 -5.26 8.72 -0.61
CA ALA A 45 -4.92 9.60 -1.72
C ALA A 45 -3.76 10.55 -1.40
N PRO A 46 -3.77 11.30 -0.27
CA PRO A 46 -2.63 12.16 0.06
C PRO A 46 -1.34 11.38 0.28
N LEU A 47 -1.43 10.18 0.85
CA LEU A 47 -0.26 9.32 1.05
C LEU A 47 0.30 8.86 -0.29
N ALA A 48 -0.56 8.42 -1.22
CA ALA A 48 -0.14 8.00 -2.56
C ALA A 48 0.51 9.17 -3.32
N ARG A 49 -0.04 10.38 -3.18
CA ARG A 49 0.55 11.58 -3.78
C ARG A 49 1.96 11.81 -3.25
N LYS A 50 2.13 11.73 -1.95
CA LYS A 50 3.43 11.92 -1.30
C LYS A 50 4.44 10.88 -1.78
N LEU A 51 4.05 9.61 -1.82
CA LEU A 51 4.94 8.53 -2.24
C LEU A 51 5.29 8.63 -3.72
N SER A 52 4.33 9.00 -4.58
CA SER A 52 4.57 9.16 -6.01
C SER A 52 5.41 10.39 -6.34
N SER A 53 5.49 11.36 -5.43
CA SER A 53 6.32 12.56 -5.61
C SER A 53 7.81 12.30 -5.37
N ARG A 54 8.15 11.19 -4.79
CA ARG A 54 9.55 10.78 -4.63
C ARG A 54 10.11 10.45 -6.01
N GLN A 55 11.33 10.87 -6.28
CA GLN A 55 11.98 10.63 -7.57
C GLN A 55 12.86 9.38 -7.54
N ASP A 56 12.58 8.46 -6.64
CA ASP A 56 13.28 7.19 -6.54
C ASP A 56 12.40 6.05 -7.04
N PRO A 57 12.96 5.06 -7.74
CA PRO A 57 12.19 3.88 -8.15
C PRO A 57 11.53 3.21 -6.95
N CYS A 58 10.24 2.97 -7.04
CA CYS A 58 9.44 2.43 -5.95
C CYS A 58 8.39 1.46 -6.49
N THR A 59 8.21 0.34 -5.80
CA THR A 59 7.08 -0.54 -6.03
C THR A 59 6.05 -0.25 -4.96
N LEU A 60 4.94 0.36 -5.36
CA LEU A 60 3.84 0.70 -4.46
C LEU A 60 2.83 -0.43 -4.47
N ILE A 61 2.64 -1.06 -3.33
CA ILE A 61 1.75 -2.20 -3.18
C ILE A 61 0.61 -1.81 -2.25
N VAL A 62 -0.61 -1.91 -2.76
CA VAL A 62 -1.82 -1.57 -1.98
C VAL A 62 -2.48 -2.84 -1.50
N LEU A 63 -2.71 -2.93 -0.21
CA LEU A 63 -3.43 -4.03 0.41
C LEU A 63 -4.77 -3.52 0.91
N GLY A 64 -5.84 -3.93 0.27
CA GLY A 64 -7.19 -3.48 0.59
C GLY A 64 -8.21 -3.92 -0.44
N GLY A 65 -9.41 -3.36 -0.33
CA GLY A 65 -10.47 -3.59 -1.31
C GLY A 65 -10.45 -2.57 -2.44
N ASP A 66 -11.44 -2.66 -3.32
CA ASP A 66 -11.52 -1.81 -4.52
C ASP A 66 -11.54 -0.31 -4.20
N GLY A 67 -12.23 0.07 -3.14
CA GLY A 67 -12.29 1.48 -2.73
C GLY A 67 -10.93 2.04 -2.36
N THR A 68 -10.14 1.27 -1.62
CA THR A 68 -8.79 1.68 -1.23
C THR A 68 -7.88 1.77 -2.46
N ILE A 69 -7.96 0.79 -3.34
CA ILE A 69 -7.17 0.76 -4.58
C ILE A 69 -7.49 1.98 -5.43
N ASN A 70 -8.76 2.28 -5.64
CA ASN A 70 -9.18 3.43 -6.43
C ASN A 70 -8.72 4.75 -5.79
N GLU A 71 -8.80 4.87 -4.48
CA GLU A 71 -8.36 6.07 -3.78
C GLU A 71 -6.84 6.29 -3.94
N VAL A 72 -6.06 5.21 -3.85
CA VAL A 72 -4.61 5.29 -4.08
C VAL A 72 -4.31 5.72 -5.51
N LEU A 73 -4.98 5.12 -6.50
CA LEU A 73 -4.77 5.47 -7.91
C LEU A 73 -5.09 6.94 -8.17
N ASP A 74 -6.16 7.47 -7.56
CA ASP A 74 -6.53 8.87 -7.70
C ASP A 74 -5.46 9.80 -7.11
N GLY A 75 -4.71 9.34 -6.12
CA GLY A 75 -3.68 10.15 -5.48
C GLY A 75 -2.34 10.16 -6.20
N ILE A 76 -2.10 9.21 -7.10
CA ILE A 76 -0.82 9.14 -7.82
C ILE A 76 -0.75 10.26 -8.85
N GLU A 77 0.22 11.17 -8.69
CA GLU A 77 0.44 12.28 -9.61
C GLU A 77 1.61 12.07 -10.55
N ASN A 78 2.66 11.39 -10.07
CA ASN A 78 3.86 11.17 -10.87
C ASN A 78 4.20 9.68 -10.93
N PRO A 79 3.64 8.94 -11.89
CA PRO A 79 3.87 7.50 -11.97
C PRO A 79 5.22 7.09 -12.58
N GLU A 80 6.03 8.04 -12.99
CA GLU A 80 7.25 7.81 -13.77
C GLU A 80 8.21 6.79 -13.12
N PHE A 81 8.41 6.89 -11.80
CA PHE A 81 9.30 5.99 -11.08
C PHE A 81 8.55 4.91 -10.30
N LEU A 82 7.28 4.72 -10.59
CA LEU A 82 6.40 3.91 -9.77
C LEU A 82 5.96 2.64 -10.50
N THR A 83 6.16 1.49 -9.83
CA THR A 83 5.53 0.23 -10.22
C THR A 83 4.38 -0.02 -9.26
N PHE A 84 3.20 -0.30 -9.78
CA PHE A 84 1.99 -0.45 -8.97
C PHE A 84 1.55 -1.91 -8.90
N ALA A 85 1.18 -2.37 -7.70
CA ALA A 85 0.65 -3.70 -7.47
C ALA A 85 -0.42 -3.67 -6.39
N CYS A 86 -1.28 -4.67 -6.39
CA CYS A 86 -2.37 -4.78 -5.41
C CYS A 86 -2.38 -6.16 -4.77
N ILE A 87 -2.70 -6.19 -3.48
CA ILE A 87 -2.99 -7.43 -2.76
C ILE A 87 -4.43 -7.31 -2.26
N PRO A 88 -5.37 -8.09 -2.81
CA PRO A 88 -6.74 -8.04 -2.33
C PRO A 88 -6.86 -8.62 -0.93
N SER A 89 -7.70 -7.99 -0.09
CA SER A 89 -7.88 -8.39 1.31
C SER A 89 -9.09 -9.28 1.55
N GLY A 90 -9.84 -9.57 0.54
CA GLY A 90 -11.04 -10.36 0.73
C GLY A 90 -11.39 -11.30 -0.38
#